data_2486d72b94d66ee0113471eb53837a65
#
_entry.id   2486d72b94d66ee0113471eb53837a65
#
_cell.length_a   1.000
_cell.length_b   1.000
_cell.length_c   1.000
_cell.angle_alpha   90.00
_cell.angle_beta   90.00
_cell.angle_gamma   90.00
#
_symmetry.space_group_name_H-M   'P 1'
#
loop_
_entity.id
_entity.type
_entity.pdbx_description
1 polymer ?
#
loop_
_entity_poly.entity_id
_entity_poly.type
_entity_poly.pdbx_seq_one_letter_code
_entity_poly.pdbx_strand_id
1 'polypeptide(L)'
;KLHIGIIVQAHDPKASIAIAHASGAEFVRQKVFAGVMLKAEGLRTGVGPDMVRYRTALGAKVRILADIHDREGTPVCDVPITDTAGWADRMGADGLILTGKDYAQTKRYFEKVNAMELGKPLIVGGSVNTENIRDILSFADGAVVSTSLMRAHTAPGDRLHWDPEKIRRFCDEVDACR
;
A
#
# COMPACT_ATOMS: atom_id res chain seq x y z
N LYS A 1 6.91 15.81 12.02
CA LYS A 1 7.93 15.24 11.12
C LYS A 1 7.25 14.33 10.12
N LEU A 2 7.51 14.49 8.80
CA LEU A 2 7.01 13.58 7.79
C LEU A 2 7.88 12.32 7.74
N HIS A 3 7.24 11.17 7.59
CA HIS A 3 7.89 9.90 7.30
C HIS A 3 7.95 9.70 5.79
N ILE A 4 9.12 9.40 5.25
CA ILE A 4 9.33 9.24 3.82
C ILE A 4 9.36 7.77 3.46
N GLY A 5 8.61 7.38 2.45
CA GLY A 5 8.58 6.04 1.88
C GLY A 5 8.94 6.01 0.40
N ILE A 6 9.41 4.86 -0.06
CA ILE A 6 9.79 4.63 -1.45
C ILE A 6 8.90 3.56 -2.07
N ILE A 7 8.54 3.76 -3.33
CA ILE A 7 7.96 2.74 -4.19
C ILE A 7 8.72 2.70 -5.51
N VAL A 8 9.24 1.54 -5.89
CA VAL A 8 9.86 1.30 -7.20
C VAL A 8 8.90 0.48 -8.05
N GLN A 9 8.35 1.10 -9.09
CA GLN A 9 7.30 0.49 -9.92
C GLN A 9 7.80 -0.67 -10.80
N ALA A 10 9.11 -0.80 -10.98
CA ALA A 10 9.72 -1.85 -11.80
C ALA A 10 9.70 -3.25 -11.15
N HIS A 11 9.01 -3.44 -10.02
CA HIS A 11 8.96 -4.70 -9.28
C HIS A 11 10.34 -5.22 -8.86
N ASP A 12 11.25 -4.30 -8.54
CA ASP A 12 12.60 -4.61 -8.07
C ASP A 12 12.70 -4.43 -6.54
N PRO A 13 12.67 -5.55 -5.78
CA PRO A 13 12.70 -5.50 -4.33
C PRO A 13 14.03 -5.02 -3.76
N LYS A 14 15.15 -5.30 -4.47
CA LYS A 14 16.48 -4.89 -4.02
C LYS A 14 16.69 -3.40 -4.22
N ALA A 15 16.31 -2.87 -5.38
CA ALA A 15 16.37 -1.43 -5.64
C ALA A 15 15.52 -0.65 -4.65
N SER A 16 14.30 -1.13 -4.33
CA SER A 16 13.41 -0.48 -3.34
C SER A 16 14.11 -0.33 -1.98
N ILE A 17 14.66 -1.42 -1.45
CA ILE A 17 15.33 -1.43 -0.14
C ILE A 17 16.62 -0.60 -0.19
N ALA A 18 17.44 -0.74 -1.25
CA ALA A 18 18.71 -0.02 -1.38
C ALA A 18 18.50 1.50 -1.42
N ILE A 19 17.54 1.96 -2.23
CA ILE A 19 17.22 3.40 -2.35
C ILE A 19 16.69 3.93 -1.01
N ALA A 20 15.76 3.20 -0.36
CA ALA A 20 15.22 3.62 0.92
C ALA A 20 16.33 3.71 1.99
N HIS A 21 17.20 2.71 2.07
CA HIS A 21 18.31 2.70 3.02
C HIS A 21 19.29 3.85 2.76
N ALA A 22 19.70 4.06 1.52
CA ALA A 22 20.65 5.09 1.15
C ALA A 22 20.11 6.53 1.30
N SER A 23 18.81 6.74 1.09
CA SER A 23 18.15 8.03 1.22
C SER A 23 17.65 8.35 2.64
N GLY A 24 17.72 7.39 3.57
CA GLY A 24 17.17 7.55 4.92
C GLY A 24 15.64 7.47 4.96
N ALA A 25 15.00 6.93 3.92
CA ALA A 25 13.56 6.66 3.93
C ALA A 25 13.23 5.54 4.92
N GLU A 26 12.07 5.67 5.57
CA GLU A 26 11.72 4.82 6.71
C GLU A 26 10.97 3.55 6.29
N PHE A 27 10.33 3.57 5.12
CA PHE A 27 9.58 2.42 4.62
C PHE A 27 9.60 2.32 3.09
N VAL A 28 9.23 1.14 2.59
CA VAL A 28 8.94 0.89 1.18
C VAL A 28 7.54 0.32 1.05
N ARG A 29 6.88 0.63 -0.07
CA ARG A 29 5.66 -0.07 -0.50
C ARG A 29 6.01 -1.05 -1.60
N GLN A 30 5.66 -2.31 -1.44
CA GLN A 30 5.91 -3.36 -2.43
C GLN A 30 4.60 -3.94 -2.96
N LYS A 31 4.34 -3.72 -4.24
CA LYS A 31 3.25 -4.39 -4.96
C LYS A 31 3.61 -5.86 -5.22
N VAL A 32 2.60 -6.74 -5.17
CA VAL A 32 2.80 -8.20 -5.35
C VAL A 32 3.93 -8.72 -4.45
N PHE A 33 3.76 -8.57 -3.14
CA PHE A 33 4.68 -9.09 -2.15
C PHE A 33 4.57 -10.61 -2.01
N ALA A 34 3.34 -11.14 -2.07
CA ALA A 34 2.99 -12.56 -1.99
C ALA A 34 2.15 -12.98 -3.21
N GLY A 35 2.17 -14.26 -3.55
CA GLY A 35 1.36 -14.83 -4.62
C GLY A 35 1.85 -14.49 -6.03
N VAL A 36 0.94 -14.56 -7.01
CA VAL A 36 1.21 -14.28 -8.43
C VAL A 36 0.06 -13.49 -9.02
N MET A 37 0.38 -12.43 -9.76
CA MET A 37 -0.61 -11.60 -10.45
C MET A 37 -0.26 -11.42 -11.92
N LEU A 38 -1.28 -11.44 -12.79
CA LEU A 38 -1.17 -10.98 -14.17
C LEU A 38 -1.42 -9.46 -14.19
N LYS A 39 -0.47 -8.72 -14.70
CA LYS A 39 -0.52 -7.27 -14.90
C LYS A 39 -0.28 -6.90 -16.37
N ALA A 40 -0.41 -5.63 -16.73
CA ALA A 40 -0.16 -5.17 -18.09
C ALA A 40 1.26 -5.51 -18.58
N GLU A 41 2.23 -5.53 -17.66
CA GLU A 41 3.63 -5.87 -17.95
C GLU A 41 3.92 -7.40 -17.93
N GLY A 42 2.89 -8.23 -17.78
CA GLY A 42 3.00 -9.69 -17.69
C GLY A 42 2.86 -10.23 -16.29
N LEU A 43 3.33 -11.45 -16.07
CA LEU A 43 3.27 -12.11 -14.75
C LEU A 43 4.22 -11.45 -13.75
N ARG A 44 3.68 -11.16 -12.57
CA ARG A 44 4.43 -10.70 -11.41
C ARG A 44 4.32 -11.72 -10.29
N THR A 45 5.46 -12.24 -9.87
CA THR A 45 5.56 -13.20 -8.76
C THR A 45 5.89 -12.49 -7.46
N GLY A 46 5.47 -13.07 -6.33
CA GLY A 46 5.75 -12.51 -5.01
C GLY A 46 7.24 -12.40 -4.73
N VAL A 47 7.69 -11.22 -4.32
CA VAL A 47 9.10 -10.91 -4.07
C VAL A 47 9.44 -10.81 -2.58
N GLY A 48 8.50 -11.13 -1.69
CA GLY A 48 8.66 -11.01 -0.24
C GLY A 48 9.94 -11.66 0.31
N PRO A 49 10.20 -12.94 0.03
CA PRO A 49 11.40 -13.60 0.55
C PRO A 49 12.71 -12.95 0.10
N ASP A 50 12.81 -12.53 -1.16
CA ASP A 50 14.01 -11.86 -1.68
C ASP A 50 14.21 -10.48 -1.05
N MET A 51 13.12 -9.75 -0.89
CA MET A 51 13.13 -8.43 -0.29
C MET A 51 13.59 -8.48 1.18
N VAL A 52 13.05 -9.40 1.96
CA VAL A 52 13.39 -9.55 3.38
C VAL A 52 14.82 -10.03 3.55
N ARG A 53 15.27 -11.01 2.74
CA ARG A 53 16.68 -11.45 2.76
C ARG A 53 17.64 -10.32 2.44
N TYR A 54 17.33 -9.52 1.42
CA TYR A 54 18.18 -8.40 1.04
C TYR A 54 18.20 -7.30 2.11
N ARG A 55 17.04 -6.94 2.71
CA ARG A 55 16.96 -6.02 3.84
C ARG A 55 17.87 -6.46 4.99
N THR A 56 17.81 -7.74 5.34
CA THR A 56 18.62 -8.31 6.42
C THR A 56 20.11 -8.28 6.08
N ALA A 57 20.50 -8.69 4.88
CA ALA A 57 21.89 -8.69 4.43
C ALA A 57 22.49 -7.27 4.40
N LEU A 58 21.69 -6.26 4.10
CA LEU A 58 22.12 -4.86 4.09
C LEU A 58 22.12 -4.22 5.51
N GLY A 59 21.57 -4.89 6.52
CA GLY A 59 21.36 -4.31 7.85
C GLY A 59 20.39 -3.14 7.86
N ALA A 60 19.52 -3.02 6.84
CA ALA A 60 18.61 -1.90 6.68
C ALA A 60 17.44 -1.97 7.65
N LYS A 61 17.11 -0.84 8.30
CA LYS A 61 15.96 -0.69 9.20
C LYS A 61 14.70 -0.19 8.49
N VAL A 62 14.60 -0.45 7.19
CA VAL A 62 13.48 -0.03 6.33
C VAL A 62 12.30 -0.96 6.56
N ARG A 63 11.12 -0.40 6.85
CA ARG A 63 9.88 -1.18 6.99
C ARG A 63 9.31 -1.52 5.61
N ILE A 64 8.65 -2.67 5.49
CA ILE A 64 8.02 -3.15 4.27
C ILE A 64 6.51 -3.13 4.43
N LEU A 65 5.84 -2.27 3.68
CA LEU A 65 4.39 -2.26 3.50
C LEU A 65 4.03 -3.08 2.27
N ALA A 66 3.40 -4.22 2.48
CA ALA A 66 3.14 -5.22 1.45
C ALA A 66 1.72 -5.08 0.88
N ASP A 67 1.58 -4.83 -0.43
CA ASP A 67 0.29 -5.00 -1.10
C ASP A 67 -0.03 -6.50 -1.17
N ILE A 68 -1.07 -6.93 -0.46
CA ILE A 68 -1.58 -8.31 -0.48
C ILE A 68 -2.71 -8.52 -1.49
N HIS A 69 -3.29 -7.43 -2.00
CA HIS A 69 -4.18 -7.41 -3.14
C HIS A 69 -4.05 -6.06 -3.86
N ASP A 70 -3.72 -6.10 -5.14
CA ASP A 70 -3.58 -4.94 -6.02
C ASP A 70 -4.67 -4.95 -7.11
N ARG A 71 -5.56 -3.96 -7.09
CA ARG A 71 -6.66 -3.84 -8.05
C ARG A 71 -6.21 -3.65 -9.52
N GLU A 72 -4.95 -3.28 -9.74
CA GLU A 72 -4.37 -3.07 -11.08
C GLU A 72 -3.92 -4.37 -11.75
N GLY A 73 -4.09 -5.51 -11.08
CA GLY A 73 -3.77 -6.82 -11.61
C GLY A 73 -4.87 -7.84 -11.31
N THR A 74 -4.77 -8.98 -11.99
CA THR A 74 -5.65 -10.13 -11.78
C THR A 74 -4.85 -11.23 -11.11
N PRO A 75 -5.25 -11.73 -9.92
CA PRO A 75 -4.64 -12.92 -9.33
C PRO A 75 -4.72 -14.10 -10.29
N VAL A 76 -3.65 -14.88 -10.41
CA VAL A 76 -3.60 -16.05 -11.30
C VAL A 76 -4.42 -17.21 -10.72
N CYS A 77 -4.57 -17.25 -9.41
CA CYS A 77 -5.38 -18.23 -8.70
C CYS A 77 -6.36 -17.53 -7.77
N ASP A 78 -7.52 -18.13 -7.56
CA ASP A 78 -8.50 -17.66 -6.57
C ASP A 78 -8.03 -18.07 -5.15
N VAL A 79 -7.17 -17.24 -4.58
CA VAL A 79 -6.63 -17.45 -3.23
C VAL A 79 -7.40 -16.55 -2.26
N PRO A 80 -7.90 -17.08 -1.14
CA PRO A 80 -8.52 -16.27 -0.10
C PRO A 80 -7.60 -15.14 0.37
N ILE A 81 -8.16 -13.94 0.56
CA ILE A 81 -7.37 -12.78 1.00
C ILE A 81 -6.66 -13.03 2.34
N THR A 82 -7.24 -13.85 3.20
CA THR A 82 -6.66 -14.28 4.48
C THR A 82 -5.38 -15.10 4.30
N ASP A 83 -5.34 -15.96 3.28
CA ASP A 83 -4.13 -16.75 3.00
C ASP A 83 -3.00 -15.86 2.50
N THR A 84 -3.31 -14.92 1.59
CA THR A 84 -2.34 -13.93 1.09
C THR A 84 -1.82 -13.04 2.23
N ALA A 85 -2.69 -12.60 3.14
CA ALA A 85 -2.32 -11.84 4.33
C ALA A 85 -1.40 -12.65 5.25
N GLY A 86 -1.76 -13.90 5.54
CA GLY A 86 -0.95 -14.81 6.35
C GLY A 86 0.41 -15.14 5.72
N TRP A 87 0.47 -15.26 4.40
CA TRP A 87 1.76 -15.41 3.70
C TRP A 87 2.64 -14.18 3.84
N ALA A 88 2.09 -12.99 3.63
CA ALA A 88 2.83 -11.75 3.75
C ALA A 88 3.36 -11.53 5.18
N ASP A 89 2.53 -11.82 6.18
CA ASP A 89 2.94 -11.76 7.60
C ASP A 89 4.09 -12.71 7.89
N ARG A 90 3.95 -14.01 7.55
CA ARG A 90 5.01 -15.02 7.77
C ARG A 90 6.30 -14.73 7.00
N MET A 91 6.22 -14.08 5.84
CA MET A 91 7.40 -13.64 5.07
C MET A 91 8.06 -12.39 5.63
N GLY A 92 7.49 -11.72 6.63
CA GLY A 92 8.10 -10.60 7.33
C GLY A 92 7.74 -9.21 6.79
N ALA A 93 6.52 -9.04 6.25
CA ALA A 93 5.93 -7.72 6.03
C ALA A 93 5.74 -6.99 7.37
N ASP A 94 5.99 -5.68 7.40
CA ASP A 94 5.81 -4.85 8.58
C ASP A 94 4.44 -4.18 8.63
N GLY A 95 3.71 -4.17 7.53
CA GLY A 95 2.32 -3.72 7.41
C GLY A 95 1.71 -4.22 6.11
N LEU A 96 0.39 -4.30 6.05
CA LEU A 96 -0.36 -4.86 4.92
C LEU A 96 -1.20 -3.77 4.24
N ILE A 97 -1.16 -3.75 2.91
CA ILE A 97 -1.97 -2.84 2.10
C ILE A 97 -3.00 -3.66 1.32
N LEU A 98 -4.27 -3.28 1.46
CA LEU A 98 -5.37 -3.94 0.79
C LEU A 98 -6.13 -2.95 -0.09
N THR A 99 -6.39 -3.36 -1.32
CA THR A 99 -7.21 -2.58 -2.26
C THR A 99 -8.10 -3.53 -3.04
N GLY A 100 -9.40 -3.53 -2.78
CA GLY A 100 -10.38 -4.25 -3.58
C GLY A 100 -10.65 -3.54 -4.92
N LYS A 101 -11.38 -4.19 -5.81
CA LYS A 101 -11.84 -3.60 -7.09
C LYS A 101 -12.77 -2.40 -6.86
N ASP A 102 -13.50 -2.42 -5.77
CA ASP A 102 -14.41 -1.36 -5.31
C ASP A 102 -14.32 -1.19 -3.78
N TYR A 103 -15.01 -0.16 -3.28
CA TYR A 103 -15.00 0.16 -1.85
C TYR A 103 -15.63 -0.96 -0.99
N ALA A 104 -16.72 -1.56 -1.46
CA ALA A 104 -17.41 -2.63 -0.74
C ALA A 104 -16.54 -3.91 -0.64
N GLN A 105 -15.80 -4.24 -1.69
CA GLN A 105 -14.85 -5.35 -1.63
C GLN A 105 -13.68 -5.03 -0.70
N THR A 106 -13.17 -3.80 -0.72
CA THR A 106 -12.11 -3.36 0.19
C THR A 106 -12.55 -3.57 1.64
N LYS A 107 -13.75 -3.11 2.01
CA LYS A 107 -14.29 -3.26 3.36
C LYS A 107 -14.42 -4.72 3.78
N ARG A 108 -14.97 -5.59 2.91
CA ARG A 108 -15.04 -7.04 3.16
C ARG A 108 -13.67 -7.70 3.35
N TYR A 109 -12.65 -7.23 2.65
CA TYR A 109 -11.28 -7.72 2.84
C TYR A 109 -10.74 -7.34 4.22
N PHE A 110 -10.96 -6.09 4.64
CA PHE A 110 -10.56 -5.63 5.96
C PHE A 110 -11.26 -6.40 7.07
N GLU A 111 -12.57 -6.65 6.97
CA GLU A 111 -13.32 -7.47 7.94
C GLU A 111 -12.67 -8.85 8.14
N LYS A 112 -12.30 -9.52 7.03
CA LYS A 112 -11.68 -10.84 7.08
C LYS A 112 -10.26 -10.82 7.64
N VAL A 113 -9.45 -9.83 7.25
CA VAL A 113 -8.04 -9.76 7.66
C VAL A 113 -7.90 -9.22 9.10
N ASN A 114 -8.74 -8.27 9.51
CA ASN A 114 -8.81 -7.82 10.91
C ASN A 114 -9.13 -8.98 11.88
N ALA A 115 -10.03 -9.88 11.48
CA ALA A 115 -10.38 -11.06 12.28
C ALA A 115 -9.22 -12.05 12.47
N MET A 116 -8.12 -11.91 11.72
CA MET A 116 -6.92 -12.74 11.89
C MET A 116 -6.01 -12.25 13.04
N GLU A 117 -6.20 -11.04 13.52
CA GLU A 117 -5.41 -10.44 14.62
C GLU A 117 -3.88 -10.54 14.42
N LEU A 118 -3.41 -10.23 13.22
CA LEU A 118 -1.99 -10.38 12.84
C LEU A 118 -1.05 -9.41 13.59
N GLY A 119 -1.57 -8.42 14.31
CA GLY A 119 -0.78 -7.41 15.00
C GLY A 119 0.04 -6.50 14.07
N LYS A 120 -0.37 -6.40 12.82
CA LYS A 120 0.26 -5.54 11.81
C LYS A 120 -0.69 -4.42 11.40
N PRO A 121 -0.18 -3.22 11.10
CA PRO A 121 -1.03 -2.16 10.58
C PRO A 121 -1.62 -2.55 9.23
N LEU A 122 -2.94 -2.34 9.10
CA LEU A 122 -3.71 -2.58 7.88
C LEU A 122 -4.05 -1.23 7.23
N ILE A 123 -3.68 -1.06 5.97
CA ILE A 123 -3.74 0.20 5.25
C ILE A 123 -4.62 0.03 4.00
N VAL A 124 -5.60 0.93 3.81
CA VAL A 124 -6.36 0.99 2.56
C VAL A 124 -5.48 1.55 1.44
N GLY A 125 -5.29 0.78 0.37
CA GLY A 125 -4.32 1.08 -0.68
C GLY A 125 -4.80 2.03 -1.78
N GLY A 126 -6.06 2.48 -1.76
CA GLY A 126 -6.59 3.38 -2.78
C GLY A 126 -8.10 3.58 -2.71
N SER A 127 -8.66 4.38 -3.65
CA SER A 127 -10.06 4.81 -3.66
C SER A 127 -10.47 5.65 -2.43
N VAL A 128 -9.49 6.30 -1.83
CA VAL A 128 -9.66 7.17 -0.65
C VAL A 128 -9.94 8.59 -1.09
N ASN A 129 -10.89 9.23 -0.45
CA ASN A 129 -11.27 10.62 -0.67
C ASN A 129 -11.79 11.26 0.63
N THR A 130 -12.15 12.53 0.57
CA THR A 130 -12.64 13.30 1.72
C THR A 130 -13.94 12.72 2.29
N GLU A 131 -14.80 12.16 1.44
CA GLU A 131 -16.13 11.68 1.82
C GLU A 131 -16.07 10.33 2.55
N ASN A 132 -15.05 9.50 2.28
CA ASN A 132 -14.98 8.14 2.84
C ASN A 132 -13.86 7.93 3.88
N ILE A 133 -12.99 8.91 4.10
CA ILE A 133 -11.83 8.73 5.00
C ILE A 133 -12.25 8.43 6.44
N ARG A 134 -13.33 9.03 6.94
CA ARG A 134 -13.83 8.76 8.29
C ARG A 134 -14.28 7.31 8.46
N ASP A 135 -15.03 6.77 7.48
CA ASP A 135 -15.44 5.36 7.51
C ASP A 135 -14.21 4.44 7.40
N ILE A 136 -13.26 4.77 6.53
CA ILE A 136 -12.00 4.02 6.40
C ILE A 136 -11.23 3.94 7.73
N LEU A 137 -11.05 5.06 8.41
CA LEU A 137 -10.29 5.11 9.67
C LEU A 137 -11.03 4.43 10.85
N SER A 138 -12.30 4.05 10.68
CA SER A 138 -13.01 3.23 11.67
C SER A 138 -12.62 1.75 11.65
N PHE A 139 -12.00 1.27 10.55
CA PHE A 139 -11.63 -0.15 10.40
C PHE A 139 -10.19 -0.39 9.92
N ALA A 140 -9.47 0.66 9.53
CA ALA A 140 -8.09 0.60 9.04
C ALA A 140 -7.18 1.55 9.83
N ASP A 141 -5.92 1.15 9.98
CA ASP A 141 -4.90 1.96 10.69
C ASP A 141 -4.39 3.12 9.84
N GLY A 142 -4.67 3.13 8.56
CA GLY A 142 -4.24 4.18 7.65
C GLY A 142 -4.76 4.02 6.22
N ALA A 143 -4.44 5.00 5.39
CA ALA A 143 -4.90 5.02 4.01
C ALA A 143 -3.86 5.64 3.06
N VAL A 144 -3.81 5.15 1.82
CA VAL A 144 -3.06 5.75 0.72
C VAL A 144 -4.02 6.62 -0.09
N VAL A 145 -3.77 7.91 -0.14
CA VAL A 145 -4.56 8.87 -0.90
C VAL A 145 -3.69 9.56 -1.94
N SER A 146 -4.23 9.81 -3.12
CA SER A 146 -3.52 10.48 -4.20
C SER A 146 -4.50 11.23 -5.13
N THR A 147 -5.09 10.54 -6.10
CA THR A 147 -5.85 11.13 -7.21
C THR A 147 -7.02 12.03 -6.76
N SER A 148 -7.67 11.71 -5.65
CA SER A 148 -8.78 12.53 -5.10
C SER A 148 -8.32 13.91 -4.62
N LEU A 149 -7.02 14.09 -4.33
CA LEU A 149 -6.42 15.34 -3.91
C LEU A 149 -5.84 16.15 -5.08
N MET A 150 -5.99 15.66 -6.30
CA MET A 150 -5.49 16.35 -7.49
C MET A 150 -6.56 17.27 -8.09
N ARG A 151 -6.12 18.25 -8.87
CA ARG A 151 -6.98 19.11 -9.69
C ARG A 151 -7.62 18.29 -10.80
N ALA A 152 -8.88 18.60 -11.15
CA ALA A 152 -9.62 17.86 -12.17
C ALA A 152 -9.06 18.04 -13.59
N HIS A 153 -8.50 19.23 -13.89
CA HIS A 153 -7.92 19.57 -15.18
C HIS A 153 -6.59 20.27 -14.98
N THR A 154 -5.56 19.78 -15.66
CA THR A 154 -4.22 20.34 -15.61
C THR A 154 -3.72 20.58 -17.02
N ALA A 155 -2.91 21.63 -17.19
CA ALA A 155 -2.27 21.89 -18.48
C ALA A 155 -1.31 20.76 -18.87
N PRO A 156 -1.13 20.45 -20.16
CA PRO A 156 -0.11 19.52 -20.60
C PRO A 156 1.26 19.91 -20.05
N GLY A 157 1.94 18.99 -19.36
CA GLY A 157 3.25 19.22 -18.76
C GLY A 157 3.24 19.64 -17.28
N ASP A 158 2.09 19.96 -16.71
CA ASP A 158 1.96 20.17 -15.26
C ASP A 158 2.09 18.81 -14.53
N ARG A 159 3.21 18.60 -13.84
CA ARG A 159 3.52 17.36 -13.12
C ARG A 159 3.08 17.37 -11.65
N LEU A 160 2.71 18.53 -11.11
CA LEU A 160 2.29 18.71 -9.73
C LEU A 160 0.84 19.17 -9.68
N HIS A 161 -0.04 18.22 -9.93
CA HIS A 161 -1.49 18.43 -10.02
C HIS A 161 -2.20 18.54 -8.66
N TRP A 162 -1.46 18.74 -7.58
CA TRP A 162 -2.00 18.80 -6.22
C TRP A 162 -2.88 20.03 -6.02
N ASP A 163 -4.01 19.83 -5.36
CA ASP A 163 -4.94 20.87 -4.97
C ASP A 163 -4.80 21.16 -3.46
N PRO A 164 -4.22 22.31 -3.07
CA PRO A 164 -4.00 22.64 -1.66
C PRO A 164 -5.29 22.72 -0.83
N GLU A 165 -6.40 23.12 -1.45
CA GLU A 165 -7.68 23.20 -0.75
C GLU A 165 -8.26 21.82 -0.47
N LYS A 166 -8.24 20.93 -1.46
CA LYS A 166 -8.62 19.53 -1.27
C LYS A 166 -7.76 18.83 -0.21
N ILE A 167 -6.45 19.08 -0.23
CA ILE A 167 -5.52 18.55 0.78
C ILE A 167 -5.90 19.05 2.17
N ARG A 168 -6.13 20.35 2.34
CA ARG A 168 -6.52 20.91 3.64
C ARG A 168 -7.81 20.28 4.16
N ARG A 169 -8.88 20.26 3.34
CA ARG A 169 -10.16 19.66 3.71
C ARG A 169 -10.02 18.18 4.07
N PHE A 170 -9.19 17.44 3.34
CA PHE A 170 -8.91 16.04 3.66
C PHE A 170 -8.19 15.88 5.01
N CYS A 171 -7.20 16.73 5.30
CA CYS A 171 -6.49 16.74 6.57
C CYS A 171 -7.43 17.08 7.73
N ASP A 172 -8.34 18.07 7.56
CA ASP A 172 -9.33 18.44 8.55
C ASP A 172 -10.26 17.25 8.90
N GLU A 173 -10.66 16.45 7.89
CA GLU A 173 -11.44 15.22 8.11
C GLU A 173 -10.67 14.15 8.87
N VAL A 174 -9.38 13.96 8.56
CA VAL A 174 -8.50 13.02 9.27
C VAL A 174 -8.30 13.46 10.72
N ASP A 175 -8.05 14.75 10.97
CA ASP A 175 -7.82 15.27 12.31
C ASP A 175 -9.09 15.20 13.18
N ALA A 176 -10.26 15.30 12.58
CA ALA A 176 -11.54 15.09 13.27
C ALA A 176 -11.81 13.62 13.69
N CYS A 177 -11.01 12.66 13.19
CA CYS A 177 -11.09 11.24 13.58
C CYS A 177 -10.18 10.88 14.77
N ARG A 178 -9.33 11.79 15.19
CA ARG A 178 -8.37 11.61 16.32
C ARG A 178 -8.94 12.09 17.62
#